data_7ddce78b65c13d6f7624a0a607818c3a
#
_entry.id   7ddce78b65c13d6f7624a0a607818c3a
#
_cell.length_a   1.000
_cell.length_b   1.000
_cell.length_c   1.000
_cell.angle_alpha   90.00
_cell.angle_beta   90.00
_cell.angle_gamma   90.00
#
_symmetry.space_group_name_H-M   'P 1'
#
loop_
_entity.id
_entity.type
_entity.pdbx_description
1 polymer ?
#
loop_
_entity_poly.entity_id
_entity_poly.type
_entity_poly.pdbx_seq_one_letter_code
_entity_poly.pdbx_strand_id
1 'polypeptide(L)'
;MAERRMFAKTIVDSDAFLDMPVTARLLYYDLAMRADDDGFNNAPRKVLRTIGASPDDLNVLVARKFVIPFDNGVVAIKHWRVHNYIRKDTYNAT
;
A
#
# COMPACT_ATOMS: atom_id res chain seq x y z
N MET A 1 -12.55 4.32 12.59
CA MET A 1 -11.52 3.88 11.67
C MET A 1 -12.07 2.82 10.75
N ALA A 2 -11.81 2.93 9.49
CA ALA A 2 -12.34 1.98 8.53
C ALA A 2 -11.58 0.67 8.61
N GLU A 3 -12.30 -0.44 8.53
CA GLU A 3 -11.68 -1.75 8.51
C GLU A 3 -11.52 -2.29 7.11
N ARG A 4 -12.20 -1.69 6.15
CA ARG A 4 -12.15 -2.15 4.77
C ARG A 4 -11.20 -1.30 3.97
N ARG A 5 -10.53 -1.94 3.03
CA ARG A 5 -9.66 -1.24 2.09
C ARG A 5 -10.04 -1.65 0.68
N MET A 6 -9.90 -0.71 -0.23
CA MET A 6 -10.19 -0.96 -1.64
C MET A 6 -8.90 -0.88 -2.41
N PHE A 7 -8.84 -1.61 -3.52
CA PHE A 7 -7.68 -1.59 -4.40
C PHE A 7 -8.16 -1.37 -5.82
N ALA A 8 -7.51 -0.45 -6.51
CA ALA A 8 -7.87 -0.13 -7.88
C ALA A 8 -7.26 -1.16 -8.83
N LYS A 9 -8.08 -1.78 -9.65
CA LYS A 9 -7.58 -2.76 -10.62
C LYS A 9 -6.57 -2.16 -11.57
N THR A 10 -6.74 -0.90 -11.94
CA THR A 10 -5.80 -0.25 -12.85
C THR A 10 -4.38 -0.23 -12.30
N ILE A 11 -4.23 -0.24 -10.97
CA ILE A 11 -2.93 -0.25 -10.33
C ILE A 11 -2.43 -1.69 -10.15
N VAL A 12 -3.26 -2.55 -9.56
CA VAL A 12 -2.80 -3.90 -9.22
C VAL A 12 -2.71 -4.83 -10.43
N ASP A 13 -3.36 -4.48 -11.51
CA ASP A 13 -3.25 -5.22 -12.76
C ASP A 13 -2.28 -4.58 -13.75
N SER A 14 -1.61 -3.49 -13.35
CA SER A 14 -0.64 -2.86 -14.24
C SER A 14 0.58 -3.75 -14.44
N ASP A 15 1.23 -3.59 -15.59
CA ASP A 15 2.43 -4.37 -15.86
C ASP A 15 3.51 -4.09 -14.83
N ALA A 16 3.64 -2.84 -14.38
CA ALA A 16 4.64 -2.49 -13.39
C ALA A 16 4.42 -3.23 -12.08
N PHE A 17 3.16 -3.38 -11.67
CA PHE A 17 2.85 -4.10 -10.43
C PHE A 17 3.09 -5.60 -10.61
N LEU A 18 2.63 -6.15 -11.74
CA LEU A 18 2.72 -7.58 -11.97
C LEU A 18 4.16 -8.05 -12.22
N ASP A 19 5.04 -7.14 -12.62
CA ASP A 19 6.45 -7.47 -12.80
C ASP A 19 7.22 -7.61 -11.49
N MET A 20 6.63 -7.21 -10.37
CA MET A 20 7.30 -7.34 -9.09
C MET A 20 7.22 -8.78 -8.58
N PRO A 21 8.18 -9.20 -7.75
CA PRO A 21 8.09 -10.52 -7.11
C PRO A 21 6.79 -10.68 -6.32
N VAL A 22 6.34 -11.91 -6.22
CA VAL A 22 5.10 -12.20 -5.50
C VAL A 22 5.14 -11.67 -4.07
N THR A 23 6.28 -11.82 -3.40
CA THR A 23 6.40 -11.37 -2.02
C THR A 23 6.33 -9.86 -1.90
N ALA A 24 6.84 -9.13 -2.90
CA ALA A 24 6.72 -7.67 -2.89
C ALA A 24 5.26 -7.25 -3.08
N ARG A 25 4.55 -7.94 -3.96
CA ARG A 25 3.13 -7.66 -4.17
C ARG A 25 2.30 -7.96 -2.92
N LEU A 26 2.62 -9.07 -2.25
CA LEU A 26 1.96 -9.40 -1.00
C LEU A 26 2.23 -8.33 0.06
N LEU A 27 3.48 -7.87 0.14
CA LEU A 27 3.83 -6.83 1.07
C LEU A 27 3.03 -5.55 0.82
N TYR A 28 2.84 -5.20 -0.45
CA TYR A 28 2.07 -4.02 -0.81
C TYR A 28 0.65 -4.11 -0.25
N TYR A 29 -0.02 -5.24 -0.46
CA TYR A 29 -1.38 -5.41 0.05
C TYR A 29 -1.42 -5.35 1.57
N ASP A 30 -0.44 -5.97 2.23
CA ASP A 30 -0.43 -6.00 3.69
C ASP A 30 -0.09 -4.65 4.30
N LEU A 31 0.80 -3.89 3.66
CA LEU A 31 1.06 -2.52 4.11
C LEU A 31 -0.19 -1.67 4.00
N ALA A 32 -0.90 -1.80 2.90
CA ALA A 32 -2.12 -1.03 2.68
C ALA A 32 -3.22 -1.42 3.65
N MET A 33 -3.37 -2.71 3.92
CA MET A 33 -4.38 -3.16 4.86
C MET A 33 -4.15 -2.61 6.26
N ARG A 34 -2.89 -2.41 6.61
CA ARG A 34 -2.52 -1.95 7.96
C ARG A 34 -2.17 -0.47 8.00
N ALA A 35 -2.40 0.24 6.91
CA ALA A 35 -2.18 1.69 6.87
C ALA A 35 -3.31 2.41 7.59
N ASP A 36 -3.04 3.64 8.01
CA ASP A 36 -4.10 4.46 8.59
C ASP A 36 -5.03 4.97 7.48
N ASP A 37 -5.98 5.81 7.85
CA ASP A 37 -6.97 6.27 6.89
C ASP A 37 -6.40 7.19 5.81
N ASP A 38 -5.19 7.70 6.02
CA ASP A 38 -4.52 8.55 5.05
C ASP A 38 -3.46 7.80 4.24
N GLY A 39 -3.33 6.51 4.45
CA GLY A 39 -2.42 5.70 3.68
C GLY A 39 -1.01 5.61 4.22
N PHE A 40 -0.79 5.98 5.49
CA PHE A 40 0.52 5.89 6.11
C PHE A 40 0.62 4.63 6.96
N ASN A 41 1.76 3.96 6.86
CA ASN A 41 2.05 2.80 7.69
C ASN A 41 3.30 3.11 8.50
N ASN A 42 3.17 3.09 9.83
CA ASN A 42 4.28 3.48 10.70
C ASN A 42 5.12 2.31 11.18
N ALA A 43 4.82 1.11 10.73
CA ALA A 43 5.57 -0.08 11.14
C ALA A 43 5.79 -1.05 9.99
N PRO A 44 6.39 -0.60 8.87
CA PRO A 44 6.56 -1.47 7.71
C PRO A 44 7.43 -2.69 8.01
N ARG A 45 8.43 -2.55 8.89
CA ARG A 45 9.28 -3.70 9.19
C ARG A 45 8.55 -4.76 10.00
N LYS A 46 7.59 -4.35 10.80
CA LYS A 46 6.76 -5.32 11.52
C LYS A 46 5.90 -6.10 10.53
N VAL A 47 5.38 -5.42 9.52
CA VAL A 47 4.59 -6.08 8.48
C VAL A 47 5.46 -7.08 7.73
N LEU A 48 6.69 -6.70 7.38
CA LEU A 48 7.62 -7.61 6.74
C LEU A 48 7.77 -8.91 7.53
N ARG A 49 7.97 -8.79 8.83
CA ARG A 49 8.15 -9.98 9.66
C ARG A 49 6.88 -10.79 9.77
N THR A 50 5.75 -10.10 9.83
CA THR A 50 4.47 -10.79 9.98
C THR A 50 4.18 -11.68 8.78
N ILE A 51 4.52 -11.24 7.58
CA ILE A 51 4.20 -12.01 6.38
C ILE A 51 5.37 -12.84 5.88
N GLY A 52 6.54 -12.74 6.54
CA GLY A 52 7.69 -13.50 6.11
C GLY A 52 8.39 -12.96 4.88
N ALA A 53 8.21 -11.68 4.57
CA ALA A 53 8.89 -11.05 3.44
C ALA A 53 10.27 -10.56 3.87
N SER A 54 11.10 -10.20 2.88
CA SER A 54 12.43 -9.71 3.15
C SER A 54 12.47 -8.19 3.00
N PRO A 55 13.50 -7.53 3.56
CA PRO A 55 13.68 -6.10 3.34
C PRO A 55 13.80 -5.73 1.86
N ASP A 56 14.30 -6.65 1.02
CA ASP A 56 14.39 -6.39 -0.41
C ASP A 56 13.02 -6.20 -1.03
N ASP A 57 12.00 -6.85 -0.52
CA ASP A 57 10.64 -6.67 -1.03
C ASP A 57 10.17 -5.24 -0.81
N LEU A 58 10.51 -4.65 0.33
CA LEU A 58 10.18 -3.26 0.58
C LEU A 58 10.98 -2.35 -0.36
N ASN A 59 12.25 -2.67 -0.57
CA ASN A 59 13.08 -1.90 -1.49
C ASN A 59 12.53 -1.91 -2.91
N VAL A 60 11.98 -3.03 -3.35
CA VAL A 60 11.35 -3.12 -4.67
C VAL A 60 10.16 -2.17 -4.75
N LEU A 61 9.31 -2.15 -3.72
CA LEU A 61 8.16 -1.26 -3.71
C LEU A 61 8.57 0.21 -3.74
N VAL A 62 9.63 0.57 -3.02
CA VAL A 62 10.15 1.93 -3.02
C VAL A 62 10.72 2.27 -4.40
N ALA A 63 11.54 1.38 -4.96
CA ALA A 63 12.18 1.61 -6.27
C ALA A 63 11.15 1.73 -7.38
N ARG A 64 10.08 0.94 -7.31
CA ARG A 64 9.01 0.98 -8.32
C ARG A 64 7.99 2.06 -8.00
N LYS A 65 8.20 2.81 -6.91
CA LYS A 65 7.36 3.95 -6.54
C LYS A 65 5.94 3.61 -6.19
N PHE A 66 5.75 2.44 -5.60
CA PHE A 66 4.44 2.06 -5.05
C PHE A 66 4.29 2.51 -3.60
N VAL A 67 5.40 2.68 -2.88
CA VAL A 67 5.38 3.28 -1.56
C VAL A 67 6.42 4.39 -1.49
N ILE A 68 6.21 5.34 -0.60
CA ILE A 68 7.08 6.48 -0.41
C ILE A 68 7.62 6.43 1.01
N PRO A 69 8.96 6.29 1.18
CA PRO A 69 9.51 6.23 2.53
C PRO A 69 9.76 7.62 3.09
N PHE A 70 9.67 7.73 4.41
CA PHE A 70 9.98 8.97 5.13
C PHE A 70 11.07 8.69 6.16
N ASP A 71 11.73 9.75 6.61
CA ASP A 71 12.90 9.62 7.49
C ASP A 71 12.59 8.96 8.82
N ASN A 72 11.37 9.08 9.29
CA ASN A 72 11.00 8.53 10.59
C ASN A 72 10.58 7.07 10.54
N GLY A 73 10.83 6.38 9.44
CA GLY A 73 10.48 4.98 9.32
C GLY A 73 9.06 4.71 8.86
N VAL A 74 8.31 5.76 8.60
CA VAL A 74 6.95 5.63 8.08
C VAL A 74 7.01 5.50 6.56
N VAL A 75 6.10 4.74 5.97
CA VAL A 75 5.93 4.71 4.52
C VAL A 75 4.50 5.08 4.18
N ALA A 76 4.32 5.68 3.01
CA ALA A 76 3.00 6.02 2.51
C ALA A 76 2.71 5.21 1.26
N ILE A 77 1.46 4.82 1.10
CA ILE A 77 1.01 4.13 -0.11
C ILE A 77 0.78 5.19 -1.18
N LYS A 78 1.56 5.16 -2.24
CA LYS A 78 1.53 6.23 -3.24
C LYS A 78 0.18 6.38 -3.90
N HIS A 79 -0.47 5.27 -4.18
CA HIS A 79 -1.75 5.32 -4.90
C HIS A 79 -2.95 5.22 -3.96
N TRP A 80 -2.79 5.69 -2.73
CA TRP A 80 -3.83 5.53 -1.71
C TRP A 80 -5.16 6.10 -2.15
N ARG A 81 -5.16 7.30 -2.69
CA ARG A 81 -6.41 7.92 -3.08
C ARG A 81 -7.07 7.26 -4.27
N VAL A 82 -6.26 6.67 -5.15
CA VAL A 82 -6.80 5.92 -6.27
C VAL A 82 -7.52 4.67 -5.77
N HIS A 83 -6.88 3.97 -4.80
CA HIS A 83 -7.47 2.75 -4.25
C HIS A 83 -8.72 3.05 -3.43
N ASN A 84 -8.69 4.11 -2.64
CA ASN A 84 -9.74 4.36 -1.66
C ASN A 84 -10.51 5.64 -1.93
N TYR A 85 -10.59 6.01 -3.22
CA TYR A 85 -11.29 7.21 -3.60
C TYR A 85 -12.78 7.08 -3.36
N ILE A 86 -13.36 8.09 -2.72
CA ILE A 86 -14.79 8.17 -2.52
C ILE A 86 -15.24 9.43 -3.23
N ARG A 87 -16.05 9.26 -4.27
CA ARG A 87 -16.51 10.40 -5.04
C ARG A 87 -17.44 11.25 -4.19
N LYS A 88 -17.30 12.55 -4.39
CA LYS A 88 -18.04 13.48 -3.58
C LYS A 88 -19.55 13.34 -3.77
N ASP A 89 -19.96 13.04 -4.99
CA ASP A 89 -21.37 12.90 -5.27
C ASP A 89 -21.96 11.59 -4.78
N THR A 90 -21.14 10.57 -4.53
CA THR A 90 -21.65 9.34 -3.97
C THR A 90 -21.35 9.23 -2.51
N TYR A 91 -20.28 9.89 -2.06
CA TYR A 91 -19.99 9.95 -0.66
C TYR A 91 -20.92 10.93 -0.05
N ASN A 92 -21.92 10.59 0.61
CA ASN A 92 -22.74 11.54 1.11
C ASN A 92 -22.94 11.29 2.45
N ALA A 93 -22.14 10.89 3.01
CA ALA A 93 -22.13 10.86 4.34
C ALA A 93 -23.42 10.67 4.93
N THR A 94 -24.27 10.55 4.18
CA THR A 94 -25.56 10.47 4.71
C THR A 94 -25.70 9.89 5.88
#